data_5fca808e9e7e17672c1ffa3fac1a9fbc
#
_entry.id   5fca808e9e7e17672c1ffa3fac1a9fbc
#
_cell.length_a   1.000
_cell.length_b   1.000
_cell.length_c   1.000
_cell.angle_alpha   90.00
_cell.angle_beta   90.00
_cell.angle_gamma   90.00
#
_symmetry.space_group_name_H-M   'P 1'
#
loop_
_entity.id
_entity.type
_entity.pdbx_description
1 polymer ?
#
loop_
_entity_poly.entity_id
_entity_poly.type
_entity_poly.pdbx_seq_one_letter_code
_entity_poly.pdbx_strand_id
1 'polypeptide(L)'
;NPLNAASLRTPDAKCVTVDPARLREIFYADCPDDDFAIASARVGPEPIAVMFQTVHVTPGRFGRVARAYIHCSRDVALPLFVQEQMVAASPCEIVLTLPTGHSPFFAAPEQLAEMLDTLA
;
A
#
# COMPACT_ATOMS: atom_id res chain seq x y z
N ASN A 1 -6.82 -8.61 10.60
CA ASN A 1 -5.86 -8.14 9.61
C ASN A 1 -4.44 -8.31 10.16
N PRO A 2 -3.51 -8.98 9.43
CA PRO A 2 -2.12 -9.20 9.87
C PRO A 2 -1.36 -7.91 10.21
N LEU A 3 -1.60 -6.82 9.47
CA LEU A 3 -1.00 -5.52 9.75
C LEU A 3 -1.40 -4.99 11.13
N ASN A 4 -2.68 -5.05 11.49
CA ASN A 4 -3.13 -4.58 12.79
C ASN A 4 -2.48 -5.38 13.95
N ALA A 5 -2.31 -6.70 13.76
CA ALA A 5 -1.68 -7.57 14.74
C ALA A 5 -0.17 -7.34 14.90
N ALA A 6 0.47 -6.73 13.91
CA ALA A 6 1.90 -6.41 13.92
C ALA A 6 2.18 -4.93 14.21
N SER A 7 1.15 -4.10 14.36
CA SER A 7 1.31 -2.66 14.62
C SER A 7 1.65 -2.42 16.08
N LEU A 8 2.72 -1.65 16.32
CA LEU A 8 3.22 -1.27 17.63
C LEU A 8 3.10 0.26 17.80
N ARG A 9 2.62 0.70 18.96
CA ARG A 9 2.60 2.13 19.30
C ARG A 9 3.94 2.56 19.89
N THR A 10 4.37 3.77 19.55
CA THR A 10 5.51 4.41 20.23
C THR A 10 5.20 4.67 21.71
N PRO A 11 6.22 4.80 22.59
CA PRO A 11 6.01 5.03 24.02
C PRO A 11 5.14 6.26 24.36
N ASP A 12 5.21 7.31 23.54
CA ASP A 12 4.38 8.51 23.67
C ASP A 12 2.98 8.38 23.05
N ALA A 13 2.68 7.21 22.47
CA ALA A 13 1.43 6.86 21.79
C ALA A 13 1.03 7.79 20.61
N LYS A 14 1.97 8.59 20.07
CA LYS A 14 1.71 9.51 18.96
C LYS A 14 1.93 8.89 17.61
N CYS A 15 2.77 7.86 17.52
CA CYS A 15 3.10 7.18 16.28
C CYS A 15 2.81 5.67 16.39
N VAL A 16 2.73 5.04 15.24
CA VAL A 16 2.66 3.59 15.06
C VAL A 16 3.82 3.15 14.18
N THR A 17 4.35 1.97 14.45
CA THR A 17 5.30 1.28 13.60
C THR A 17 4.89 -0.18 13.44
N VAL A 18 5.53 -0.90 12.55
CA VAL A 18 5.33 -2.35 12.40
C VAL A 18 6.44 -3.08 13.14
N ASP A 19 6.07 -4.17 13.81
CA ASP A 19 7.04 -5.07 14.45
C ASP A 19 8.12 -5.47 13.44
N PRO A 20 9.41 -5.15 13.68
CA PRO A 20 10.49 -5.48 12.77
C PRO A 20 10.56 -6.97 12.41
N ALA A 21 10.17 -7.87 13.33
CA ALA A 21 10.14 -9.30 13.09
C ALA A 21 9.08 -9.73 12.07
N ARG A 22 8.06 -8.90 11.87
CA ARG A 22 6.95 -9.16 10.95
C ARG A 22 6.94 -8.26 9.70
N LEU A 23 7.83 -7.30 9.65
CA LEU A 23 7.89 -6.30 8.58
C LEU A 23 8.00 -6.96 7.21
N ARG A 24 8.87 -7.97 7.06
CA ARG A 24 9.06 -8.68 5.81
C ARG A 24 7.77 -9.38 5.37
N GLU A 25 7.18 -10.17 6.25
CA GLU A 25 5.96 -10.93 5.96
C GLU A 25 4.84 -10.03 5.44
N ILE A 26 4.69 -8.84 6.03
CA ILE A 26 3.55 -7.97 5.79
C ILE A 26 3.73 -7.10 4.55
N PHE A 27 4.91 -6.49 4.37
CA PHE A 27 5.11 -5.50 3.31
C PHE A 27 6.04 -5.95 2.19
N TYR A 28 6.90 -6.95 2.42
CA TYR A 28 8.01 -7.28 1.52
C TYR A 28 8.16 -8.81 1.30
N ALA A 29 7.08 -9.56 1.44
CA ALA A 29 7.14 -11.04 1.41
C ALA A 29 7.71 -11.61 0.12
N ASP A 30 7.43 -10.97 -1.01
CA ASP A 30 7.85 -11.36 -2.36
C ASP A 30 8.93 -10.46 -2.95
N CYS A 31 9.55 -9.60 -2.14
CA CYS A 31 10.63 -8.71 -2.57
C CYS A 31 12.01 -9.39 -2.48
N PRO A 32 12.97 -9.03 -3.37
CA PRO A 32 14.36 -9.45 -3.26
C PRO A 32 14.99 -9.10 -1.89
N ASP A 33 15.95 -9.89 -1.44
CA ASP A 33 16.59 -9.70 -0.13
C ASP A 33 17.33 -8.37 -0.03
N ASP A 34 18.00 -7.95 -1.08
CA ASP A 34 18.76 -6.68 -1.12
C ASP A 34 17.82 -5.48 -1.02
N ASP A 35 16.69 -5.51 -1.72
CA ASP A 35 15.67 -4.46 -1.66
C ASP A 35 15.01 -4.41 -0.29
N PHE A 36 14.72 -5.57 0.31
CA PHE A 36 14.21 -5.63 1.67
C PHE A 36 15.21 -5.05 2.68
N ALA A 37 16.49 -5.34 2.56
CA ALA A 37 17.52 -4.79 3.44
C ALA A 37 17.57 -3.25 3.38
N ILE A 38 17.48 -2.68 2.17
CA ILE A 38 17.44 -1.24 1.97
C ILE A 38 16.15 -0.63 2.55
N ALA A 39 15.01 -1.24 2.26
CA ALA A 39 13.71 -0.75 2.69
C ALA A 39 13.55 -0.80 4.22
N SER A 40 13.89 -1.94 4.84
CA SER A 40 13.76 -2.13 6.29
C SER A 40 14.62 -1.18 7.11
N ALA A 41 15.78 -0.78 6.60
CA ALA A 41 16.64 0.21 7.24
C ALA A 41 16.05 1.64 7.23
N ARG A 42 15.03 1.90 6.43
CA ARG A 42 14.40 3.21 6.25
C ARG A 42 12.98 3.32 6.80
N VAL A 43 12.36 2.20 7.14
CA VAL A 43 11.03 2.20 7.75
C VAL A 43 11.12 2.82 9.14
N GLY A 44 10.27 3.79 9.41
CA GLY A 44 10.20 4.50 10.68
C GLY A 44 8.77 4.59 11.20
N PRO A 45 8.59 5.17 12.40
CA PRO A 45 7.27 5.41 12.97
C PRO A 45 6.47 6.42 12.14
N GLU A 46 5.17 6.15 11.96
CA GLU A 46 4.22 7.01 11.26
C GLU A 46 3.27 7.68 12.27
N PRO A 47 3.02 9.00 12.15
CA PRO A 47 2.08 9.69 13.05
C PRO A 47 0.66 9.16 12.94
N ILE A 48 0.07 8.74 14.05
CA ILE A 48 -1.29 8.20 14.11
C ILE A 48 -2.32 9.22 13.62
N ALA A 49 -2.12 10.49 13.91
CA ALA A 49 -3.04 11.55 13.49
C ALA A 49 -3.26 11.60 11.97
N VAL A 50 -2.23 11.31 11.17
CA VAL A 50 -2.34 11.29 9.69
C VAL A 50 -3.25 10.16 9.22
N MET A 51 -3.21 9.00 9.89
CA MET A 51 -3.99 7.80 9.50
C MET A 51 -5.49 7.97 9.73
N PHE A 52 -5.89 8.82 10.68
CA PHE A 52 -7.30 9.00 11.06
C PHE A 52 -7.88 10.36 10.66
N GLN A 53 -7.10 11.19 9.99
CA GLN A 53 -7.57 12.48 9.53
C GLN A 53 -8.51 12.32 8.32
N THR A 54 -9.69 12.92 8.40
CA THR A 54 -10.63 12.95 7.28
C THR A 54 -10.09 13.83 6.16
N VAL A 55 -10.04 13.30 4.94
CA VAL A 55 -9.69 14.04 3.73
C VAL A 55 -10.98 14.46 3.02
N HIS A 56 -11.09 15.74 2.72
CA HIS A 56 -12.22 16.29 1.98
C HIS A 56 -11.84 16.45 0.50
N VAL A 57 -12.51 15.71 -0.35
CA VAL A 57 -12.37 15.81 -1.81
C VAL A 57 -13.65 16.33 -2.43
N THR A 58 -13.55 16.98 -3.58
CA THR A 58 -14.71 17.57 -4.26
C THR A 58 -14.86 17.01 -5.68
N PRO A 59 -16.10 16.90 -6.21
CA PRO A 59 -16.34 16.51 -7.59
C PRO A 59 -15.62 17.42 -8.60
N GLY A 60 -15.54 18.73 -8.31
CA GLY A 60 -14.93 19.71 -9.19
C GLY A 60 -13.40 19.69 -9.25
N ARG A 61 -12.74 18.98 -8.34
CA ARG A 61 -11.27 18.80 -8.32
C ARG A 61 -10.92 17.33 -8.47
N PHE A 62 -10.99 16.55 -7.41
CA PHE A 62 -10.65 15.13 -7.39
C PHE A 62 -11.52 14.31 -8.37
N GLY A 63 -12.84 14.60 -8.43
CA GLY A 63 -13.77 13.89 -9.31
C GLY A 63 -13.57 14.11 -10.82
N ARG A 64 -12.70 15.06 -11.20
CA ARG A 64 -12.34 15.33 -12.62
C ARG A 64 -11.08 14.62 -13.07
N VAL A 65 -10.32 14.01 -12.16
CA VAL A 65 -9.08 13.33 -12.47
C VAL A 65 -9.41 11.90 -12.89
N ALA A 66 -9.01 11.53 -14.11
CA ALA A 66 -9.01 10.14 -14.55
C ALA A 66 -8.13 9.32 -13.60
N ARG A 67 -8.64 8.17 -13.14
CA ARG A 67 -7.96 7.34 -12.14
C ARG A 67 -7.88 5.91 -12.61
N ALA A 68 -6.72 5.31 -12.34
CA ALA A 68 -6.53 3.89 -12.47
C ALA A 68 -6.18 3.29 -11.11
N TYR A 69 -6.50 2.01 -10.91
CA TYR A 69 -6.11 1.25 -9.73
C TYR A 69 -5.43 -0.04 -10.16
N ILE A 70 -4.30 -0.37 -9.53
CA ILE A 70 -3.62 -1.66 -9.74
C ILE A 70 -3.77 -2.46 -8.45
N HIS A 71 -4.57 -3.53 -8.49
CA HIS A 71 -4.69 -4.46 -7.39
C HIS A 71 -3.39 -5.24 -7.20
N CYS A 72 -2.92 -5.34 -5.96
CA CYS A 72 -1.87 -6.27 -5.55
C CYS A 72 -2.55 -7.51 -4.95
N SER A 73 -2.69 -8.58 -5.74
CA SER A 73 -3.59 -9.69 -5.36
C SER A 73 -3.10 -10.57 -4.22
N ARG A 74 -1.81 -10.51 -3.85
CA ARG A 74 -1.21 -11.24 -2.73
C ARG A 74 -0.91 -10.34 -1.53
N ASP A 75 -1.40 -9.11 -1.54
CA ASP A 75 -1.20 -8.15 -0.46
C ASP A 75 -1.91 -8.61 0.83
N VAL A 76 -1.14 -8.78 1.89
CA VAL A 76 -1.66 -9.16 3.21
C VAL A 76 -1.81 -7.97 4.15
N ALA A 77 -1.12 -6.85 3.86
CA ALA A 77 -1.30 -5.59 4.58
C ALA A 77 -2.65 -4.95 4.23
N LEU A 78 -2.95 -4.89 2.93
CA LEU A 78 -4.21 -4.42 2.37
C LEU A 78 -4.82 -5.52 1.49
N PRO A 79 -5.52 -6.51 2.06
CA PRO A 79 -6.05 -7.65 1.33
C PRO A 79 -6.92 -7.27 0.14
N LEU A 80 -6.92 -8.10 -0.91
CA LEU A 80 -7.59 -7.84 -2.19
C LEU A 80 -9.06 -7.40 -2.00
N PHE A 81 -9.82 -8.07 -1.12
CA PHE A 81 -11.21 -7.70 -0.87
C PHE A 81 -11.38 -6.27 -0.34
N VAL A 82 -10.40 -5.76 0.42
CA VAL A 82 -10.40 -4.36 0.90
C VAL A 82 -10.10 -3.40 -0.26
N GLN A 83 -9.13 -3.75 -1.10
CA GLN A 83 -8.82 -2.98 -2.31
C GLN A 83 -10.04 -2.89 -3.23
N GLU A 84 -10.77 -3.99 -3.42
CA GLU A 84 -12.02 -4.03 -4.20
C GLU A 84 -13.12 -3.13 -3.59
N GLN A 85 -13.26 -3.14 -2.27
CA GLN A 85 -14.18 -2.24 -1.58
C GLN A 85 -13.79 -0.76 -1.76
N MET A 86 -12.49 -0.43 -1.74
CA MET A 86 -12.01 0.93 -1.98
C MET A 86 -12.33 1.39 -3.41
N VAL A 87 -12.10 0.53 -4.40
CA VAL A 87 -12.44 0.81 -5.80
C VAL A 87 -13.96 0.96 -5.97
N ALA A 88 -14.77 0.12 -5.33
CA ALA A 88 -16.22 0.24 -5.36
C ALA A 88 -16.72 1.56 -4.74
N ALA A 89 -16.10 2.01 -3.65
CA ALA A 89 -16.44 3.26 -2.98
C ALA A 89 -15.96 4.51 -3.75
N SER A 90 -14.87 4.39 -4.52
CA SER A 90 -14.30 5.47 -5.35
C SER A 90 -13.88 4.90 -6.71
N PRO A 91 -14.84 4.75 -7.66
CA PRO A 91 -14.61 4.08 -8.93
C PRO A 91 -13.47 4.66 -9.73
N CYS A 92 -12.66 3.78 -10.32
CA CYS A 92 -11.59 4.10 -11.26
C CYS A 92 -12.01 3.70 -12.68
N GLU A 93 -11.51 4.42 -13.68
CA GLU A 93 -11.79 4.15 -15.09
C GLU A 93 -11.12 2.86 -15.55
N ILE A 94 -9.93 2.59 -15.02
CA ILE A 94 -9.15 1.40 -15.33
C ILE A 94 -8.79 0.70 -14.03
N VAL A 95 -9.01 -0.62 -14.00
CA VAL A 95 -8.59 -1.47 -12.87
C VAL A 95 -7.78 -2.63 -13.43
N LEU A 96 -6.54 -2.73 -12.99
CA LEU A 96 -5.60 -3.78 -13.36
C LEU A 96 -5.27 -4.65 -12.13
N THR A 97 -4.63 -5.79 -12.35
CA THR A 97 -4.20 -6.68 -11.24
C THR A 97 -2.78 -7.13 -11.46
N LEU A 98 -1.95 -6.97 -10.43
CA LEU A 98 -0.59 -7.48 -10.38
C LEU A 98 -0.50 -8.57 -9.31
N PRO A 99 0.06 -9.76 -9.60
CA PRO A 99 0.13 -10.86 -8.65
C PRO A 99 1.31 -10.70 -7.67
N THR A 100 1.33 -9.58 -6.93
CA THR A 100 2.36 -9.23 -5.95
C THR A 100 1.77 -8.99 -4.57
N GLY A 101 2.65 -8.93 -3.58
CA GLY A 101 2.38 -8.39 -2.25
C GLY A 101 2.28 -6.86 -2.23
N HIS A 102 2.48 -6.28 -1.04
CA HIS A 102 2.26 -4.86 -0.78
C HIS A 102 3.22 -3.91 -1.51
N SER A 103 4.40 -4.39 -1.92
CA SER A 103 5.46 -3.55 -2.51
C SER A 103 5.79 -3.96 -3.96
N PRO A 104 4.86 -3.74 -4.92
CA PRO A 104 5.02 -4.16 -6.31
C PRO A 104 6.23 -3.52 -7.01
N PHE A 105 6.64 -2.33 -6.60
CA PHE A 105 7.81 -1.61 -7.12
C PHE A 105 9.14 -2.29 -6.80
N PHE A 106 9.18 -3.20 -5.82
CA PHE A 106 10.32 -4.08 -5.56
C PHE A 106 10.07 -5.50 -6.10
N ALA A 107 8.85 -6.02 -5.95
CA ALA A 107 8.53 -7.40 -6.29
C ALA A 107 8.44 -7.65 -7.80
N ALA A 108 8.00 -6.66 -8.58
CA ALA A 108 7.78 -6.78 -10.03
C ALA A 108 7.93 -5.42 -10.74
N PRO A 109 9.10 -4.75 -10.65
CA PRO A 109 9.28 -3.39 -11.16
C PRO A 109 9.03 -3.26 -12.66
N GLU A 110 9.48 -4.23 -13.48
CA GLU A 110 9.29 -4.21 -14.93
C GLU A 110 7.82 -4.32 -15.29
N GLN A 111 7.09 -5.26 -14.68
CA GLN A 111 5.66 -5.45 -14.94
C GLN A 111 4.84 -4.24 -14.49
N LEU A 112 5.21 -3.64 -13.36
CA LEU A 112 4.58 -2.40 -12.89
C LEU A 112 4.83 -1.25 -13.86
N ALA A 113 6.06 -1.09 -14.35
CA ALA A 113 6.40 -0.07 -15.33
C ALA A 113 5.62 -0.25 -16.65
N GLU A 114 5.55 -1.47 -17.19
CA GLU A 114 4.75 -1.79 -18.37
C GLU A 114 3.27 -1.45 -18.19
N MET A 115 2.69 -1.78 -17.02
CA MET A 115 1.30 -1.39 -16.71
C MET A 115 1.13 0.12 -16.67
N LEU A 116 2.05 0.85 -16.05
CA LEU A 116 1.98 2.31 -15.96
C LEU A 116 2.10 2.96 -17.35
N ASP A 117 2.95 2.44 -18.22
CA ASP A 117 3.08 2.92 -19.60
C ASP A 117 1.78 2.75 -20.42
N THR A 118 0.96 1.73 -20.11
CA THR A 118 -0.35 1.57 -20.76
C THR A 118 -1.40 2.59 -20.29
N LEU A 119 -1.14 3.26 -19.17
CA LEU A 119 -2.04 4.25 -18.57
C LEU A 119 -1.68 5.70 -18.94
N ALA A 120 -0.53 5.92 -19.56
CA ALA A 120 -0.06 7.24 -19.99
C ALA A 120 -0.64 7.61 -21.34
#